data_4e9cb9ac315ecb0e18960e09ace64454
#
_entry.id   4e9cb9ac315ecb0e18960e09ace64454
#
_cell.length_a   1.000
_cell.length_b   1.000
_cell.length_c   1.000
_cell.angle_alpha   90.00
_cell.angle_beta   90.00
_cell.angle_gamma   90.00
#
_symmetry.space_group_name_H-M   'P 1'
#
loop_
_entity.id
_entity.type
_entity.pdbx_description
1 polymer ?
#
loop_
_entity_poly.entity_id
_entity_poly.type
_entity_poly.pdbx_seq_one_letter_code
_entity_poly.pdbx_strand_id
1 'polypeptide(L)'
;MLRTEIPVLLSVLLTSLTLGPAMAHLLEAPVKLFLPREQYFQVQQIYRGWGFAGIFVMGALLSTVWLATSVQGQAFWLSLAACGCLAGAQLVFWAVTFPTNRATRNWTHQPPHWRELRTRWEASHAVGAVLTLSALVFLLLAAPPVLAR
;
A
#
# COMPACT_ATOMS: atom_id res chain seq x y z
N MET A 1 -26.03 15.50 0.33
CA MET A 1 -24.94 15.50 1.31
C MET A 1 -24.39 14.09 1.55
N LEU A 2 -25.11 13.13 2.06
CA LEU A 2 -24.57 11.78 2.39
C LEU A 2 -23.95 10.97 1.23
N ARG A 3 -24.29 11.29 -0.04
CA ARG A 3 -23.82 10.50 -1.21
C ARG A 3 -22.32 10.58 -1.48
N THR A 4 -21.65 11.66 -1.09
CA THR A 4 -20.23 11.90 -1.35
C THR A 4 -19.37 11.89 -0.09
N GLU A 5 -19.94 12.19 1.07
CA GLU A 5 -19.24 12.21 2.36
C GLU A 5 -18.75 10.82 2.77
N ILE A 6 -19.63 9.80 2.60
CA ILE A 6 -19.28 8.41 2.96
C ILE A 6 -18.10 7.89 2.14
N PRO A 7 -18.09 7.97 0.78
CA PRO A 7 -16.94 7.49 0.02
C PRO A 7 -15.66 8.28 0.29
N VAL A 8 -15.72 9.60 0.58
CA VAL A 8 -14.55 10.37 1.03
C VAL A 8 -14.00 9.81 2.34
N LEU A 9 -14.87 9.66 3.35
CA LEU A 9 -14.45 9.16 4.67
C LEU A 9 -13.84 7.77 4.56
N LEU A 10 -14.51 6.85 3.86
CA LEU A 10 -14.04 5.48 3.69
C LEU A 10 -12.72 5.40 2.92
N SER A 11 -12.58 6.16 1.82
CA SER A 11 -11.35 6.13 1.03
C SER A 11 -10.16 6.69 1.81
N VAL A 12 -10.33 7.79 2.54
CA VAL A 12 -9.27 8.36 3.38
C VAL A 12 -8.92 7.41 4.52
N LEU A 13 -9.91 6.91 5.26
CA LEU A 13 -9.69 6.01 6.39
C LEU A 13 -8.98 4.72 5.97
N LEU A 14 -9.50 4.03 4.95
CA LEU A 14 -8.95 2.75 4.50
C LEU A 14 -7.57 2.91 3.86
N THR A 15 -7.32 4.00 3.14
CA THR A 15 -5.99 4.32 2.62
C THR A 15 -5.00 4.62 3.75
N SER A 16 -5.43 5.32 4.81
CA SER A 16 -4.59 5.56 6.00
C SER A 16 -4.25 4.27 6.73
N LEU A 17 -5.21 3.35 6.89
CA LEU A 17 -4.97 2.02 7.48
C LEU A 17 -4.03 1.18 6.61
N THR A 18 -4.11 1.29 5.29
CA THR A 18 -3.18 0.64 4.35
C THR A 18 -1.77 1.25 4.44
N LEU A 19 -1.67 2.56 4.63
CA LEU A 19 -0.39 3.27 4.69
C LEU A 19 0.42 2.89 5.94
N GLY A 20 -0.21 2.61 7.06
CA GLY A 20 0.49 2.26 8.31
C GLY A 20 1.52 1.13 8.12
N PRO A 21 1.11 -0.08 7.74
CA PRO A 21 2.04 -1.17 7.44
C PRO A 21 3.06 -0.84 6.34
N ALA A 22 2.65 -0.13 5.29
CA ALA A 22 3.54 0.25 4.20
C ALA A 22 4.67 1.19 4.67
N MET A 23 4.34 2.15 5.54
CA MET A 23 5.33 3.05 6.15
C MET A 23 6.25 2.33 7.13
N ALA A 24 5.75 1.35 7.89
CA ALA A 24 6.60 0.53 8.75
C ALA A 24 7.71 -0.15 7.92
N HIS A 25 7.36 -0.81 6.82
CA HIS A 25 8.34 -1.43 5.92
C HIS A 25 9.36 -0.43 5.37
N LEU A 26 8.91 0.77 4.95
CA LEU A 26 9.80 1.80 4.42
C LEU A 26 10.80 2.29 5.47
N LEU A 27 10.35 2.53 6.69
CA LEU A 27 11.18 3.05 7.79
C LEU A 27 12.17 2.01 8.32
N GLU A 28 11.82 0.73 8.27
CA GLU A 28 12.69 -0.37 8.72
C GLU A 28 13.73 -0.77 7.65
N ALA A 29 13.48 -0.51 6.37
CA ALA A 29 14.32 -0.95 5.26
C ALA A 29 15.80 -0.55 5.40
N PRO A 30 16.16 0.69 5.83
CA PRO A 30 17.56 1.09 5.97
C PRO A 30 18.35 0.20 6.94
N VAL A 31 17.71 -0.28 8.01
CA VAL A 31 18.35 -1.17 8.99
C VAL A 31 18.31 -2.62 8.50
N LYS A 32 17.16 -3.07 7.99
CA LYS A 32 16.97 -4.45 7.56
C LYS A 32 17.89 -4.86 6.40
N LEU A 33 18.22 -3.93 5.50
CA LEU A 33 19.11 -4.19 4.37
C LEU A 33 20.54 -4.57 4.79
N PHE A 34 20.97 -4.24 6.02
CA PHE A 34 22.30 -4.55 6.54
C PHE A 34 22.32 -5.74 7.49
N LEU A 35 21.16 -6.31 7.84
CA LEU A 35 21.12 -7.47 8.74
C LEU A 35 21.80 -8.69 8.15
N PRO A 36 22.54 -9.49 8.96
CA PRO A 36 22.95 -10.84 8.60
C PRO A 36 21.75 -11.70 8.21
N ARG A 37 22.01 -12.75 7.41
CA ARG A 37 20.96 -13.60 6.86
C ARG A 37 19.98 -14.12 7.91
N GLU A 38 20.49 -14.73 8.95
CA GLU A 38 19.70 -15.37 10.01
C GLU A 38 18.80 -14.36 10.72
N GLN A 39 19.34 -13.18 11.06
CA GLN A 39 18.59 -12.11 11.71
C GLN A 39 17.51 -11.54 10.77
N TYR A 40 17.82 -11.33 9.49
CA TYR A 40 16.84 -10.87 8.54
C TYR A 40 15.64 -11.82 8.43
N PHE A 41 15.89 -13.12 8.32
CA PHE A 41 14.83 -14.13 8.25
C PHE A 41 14.02 -14.23 9.55
N GLN A 42 14.63 -14.02 10.71
CA GLN A 42 13.92 -13.93 12.00
C GLN A 42 13.01 -12.71 12.06
N VAL A 43 13.52 -11.53 11.70
CA VAL A 43 12.73 -10.28 11.68
C VAL A 43 11.54 -10.39 10.74
N GLN A 44 11.70 -11.03 9.58
CA GLN A 44 10.60 -11.21 8.63
C GLN A 44 9.42 -12.02 9.20
N GLN A 45 9.61 -12.80 10.27
CA GLN A 45 8.50 -13.56 10.88
C GLN A 45 7.49 -12.67 11.62
N ILE A 46 7.83 -11.42 11.98
CA ILE A 46 6.87 -10.48 12.58
C ILE A 46 5.71 -10.13 11.64
N TYR A 47 5.93 -10.25 10.32
CA TYR A 47 4.90 -9.98 9.31
C TYR A 47 3.97 -11.17 9.05
N ARG A 48 4.16 -12.26 9.77
CA ARG A 48 3.29 -13.43 9.69
C ARG A 48 1.86 -13.04 10.08
N GLY A 49 0.92 -13.30 9.20
CA GLY A 49 -0.48 -12.92 9.41
C GLY A 49 -0.87 -11.53 8.90
N TRP A 50 0.09 -10.66 8.50
CA TRP A 50 -0.25 -9.33 7.96
C TRP A 50 -1.03 -9.39 6.63
N GLY A 51 -1.15 -10.56 6.01
CA GLY A 51 -1.98 -10.76 4.82
C GLY A 51 -3.45 -10.34 5.00
N PHE A 52 -3.97 -10.34 6.25
CA PHE A 52 -5.31 -9.83 6.54
C PHE A 52 -5.44 -8.32 6.22
N ALA A 53 -4.32 -7.56 6.28
CA ALA A 53 -4.32 -6.14 5.92
C ALA A 53 -4.73 -5.89 4.46
N GLY A 54 -4.69 -6.92 3.62
CA GLY A 54 -5.23 -6.88 2.25
C GLY A 54 -6.70 -6.46 2.17
N ILE A 55 -7.49 -6.66 3.24
CA ILE A 55 -8.87 -6.18 3.30
C ILE A 55 -8.94 -4.64 3.26
N PHE A 56 -8.01 -3.95 3.94
CA PHE A 56 -7.93 -2.48 3.92
C PHE A 56 -7.53 -1.97 2.54
N VAL A 57 -6.59 -2.67 1.89
CA VAL A 57 -6.15 -2.34 0.52
C VAL A 57 -7.31 -2.43 -0.46
N MET A 58 -8.05 -3.54 -0.44
CA MET A 58 -9.23 -3.72 -1.30
C MET A 58 -10.32 -2.71 -0.98
N GLY A 59 -10.57 -2.46 0.29
CA GLY A 59 -11.53 -1.45 0.74
C GLY A 59 -11.12 -0.04 0.29
N ALA A 60 -9.83 0.33 0.40
CA ALA A 60 -9.30 1.60 -0.08
C ALA A 60 -9.54 1.77 -1.59
N LEU A 61 -9.21 0.74 -2.38
CA LEU A 61 -9.39 0.78 -3.82
C LEU A 61 -10.87 0.93 -4.20
N LEU A 62 -11.75 0.09 -3.64
CA LEU A 62 -13.18 0.10 -3.94
C LEU A 62 -13.85 1.42 -3.52
N SER A 63 -13.54 1.94 -2.33
CA SER A 63 -14.09 3.21 -1.86
C SER A 63 -13.58 4.41 -2.67
N THR A 64 -12.31 4.36 -3.14
CA THR A 64 -11.75 5.41 -3.99
C THR A 64 -12.38 5.39 -5.39
N VAL A 65 -12.65 4.21 -5.95
CA VAL A 65 -13.43 4.07 -7.20
C VAL A 65 -14.84 4.62 -7.02
N TRP A 66 -15.51 4.25 -5.90
CA TRP A 66 -16.83 4.81 -5.59
C TRP A 66 -16.78 6.34 -5.50
N LEU A 67 -15.79 6.91 -4.82
CA LEU A 67 -15.61 8.35 -4.76
C LEU A 67 -15.44 8.96 -6.17
N ALA A 68 -14.56 8.42 -6.99
CA ALA A 68 -14.32 8.92 -8.33
C ALA A 68 -15.60 8.93 -9.19
N THR A 69 -16.44 7.89 -9.09
CA THR A 69 -17.73 7.84 -9.81
C THR A 69 -18.81 8.76 -9.25
N SER A 70 -18.61 9.30 -8.04
CA SER A 70 -19.60 10.13 -7.32
C SER A 70 -19.31 11.63 -7.43
N VAL A 71 -18.15 12.03 -7.95
CA VAL A 71 -17.69 13.43 -8.00
C VAL A 71 -17.39 13.88 -9.42
N GLN A 72 -17.23 15.21 -9.61
CA GLN A 72 -16.92 15.82 -10.91
C GLN A 72 -15.82 16.88 -10.76
N GLY A 73 -15.33 17.37 -11.90
CA GLY A 73 -14.33 18.43 -11.94
C GLY A 73 -13.00 18.01 -11.32
N GLN A 74 -12.39 18.90 -10.56
CA GLN A 74 -11.08 18.66 -9.95
C GLN A 74 -11.09 17.45 -9.00
N ALA A 75 -12.15 17.26 -8.20
CA ALA A 75 -12.28 16.14 -7.27
C ALA A 75 -12.27 14.78 -8.01
N PHE A 76 -12.86 14.70 -9.20
CA PHE A 76 -12.80 13.50 -10.05
C PHE A 76 -11.37 13.16 -10.43
N TRP A 77 -10.59 14.12 -10.95
CA TRP A 77 -9.22 13.87 -11.39
C TRP A 77 -8.28 13.50 -10.24
N LEU A 78 -8.47 14.13 -9.08
CA LEU A 78 -7.71 13.79 -7.87
C LEU A 78 -8.05 12.36 -7.37
N SER A 79 -9.33 12.01 -7.36
CA SER A 79 -9.76 10.65 -6.99
C SER A 79 -9.26 9.60 -8.00
N LEU A 80 -9.25 9.93 -9.29
CA LEU A 80 -8.71 9.05 -10.33
C LEU A 80 -7.19 8.86 -10.18
N ALA A 81 -6.45 9.93 -9.87
CA ALA A 81 -5.02 9.85 -9.56
C ALA A 81 -4.75 8.96 -8.33
N ALA A 82 -5.57 9.09 -7.27
CA ALA A 82 -5.50 8.21 -6.10
C ALA A 82 -5.76 6.75 -6.47
N CYS A 83 -6.79 6.46 -7.29
CA CYS A 83 -7.04 5.12 -7.82
C CYS A 83 -5.82 4.57 -8.57
N GLY A 84 -5.20 5.38 -9.43
CA GLY A 84 -4.01 5.01 -10.18
C GLY A 84 -2.83 4.65 -9.28
N CYS A 85 -2.61 5.42 -8.22
CA CYS A 85 -1.57 5.14 -7.22
C CYS A 85 -1.85 3.84 -6.45
N LEU A 86 -3.08 3.62 -5.96
CA LEU A 86 -3.45 2.39 -5.26
C LEU A 86 -3.36 1.17 -6.17
N ALA A 87 -3.82 1.27 -7.42
CA ALA A 87 -3.68 0.20 -8.42
C ALA A 87 -2.22 -0.08 -8.75
N GLY A 88 -1.39 0.97 -8.90
CA GLY A 88 0.05 0.86 -9.10
C GLY A 88 0.74 0.12 -7.96
N ALA A 89 0.40 0.43 -6.70
CA ALA A 89 0.90 -0.30 -5.54
C ALA A 89 0.53 -1.79 -5.59
N GLN A 90 -0.69 -2.13 -6.03
CA GLN A 90 -1.11 -3.52 -6.22
C GLN A 90 -0.37 -4.22 -7.36
N LEU A 91 -0.13 -3.53 -8.47
CA LEU A 91 0.68 -4.08 -9.56
C LEU A 91 2.10 -4.42 -9.08
N VAL A 92 2.74 -3.53 -8.32
CA VAL A 92 4.06 -3.80 -7.73
C VAL A 92 4.02 -4.98 -6.76
N PHE A 93 2.99 -5.06 -5.91
CA PHE A 93 2.81 -6.19 -5.00
C PHE A 93 2.73 -7.52 -5.76
N TRP A 94 1.86 -7.63 -6.75
CA TRP A 94 1.65 -8.88 -7.48
C TRP A 94 2.80 -9.23 -8.41
N ALA A 95 3.49 -8.24 -8.97
CA ALA A 95 4.61 -8.46 -9.88
C ALA A 95 5.94 -8.75 -9.15
N VAL A 96 6.16 -8.24 -7.95
CA VAL A 96 7.45 -8.31 -7.25
C VAL A 96 7.34 -8.90 -5.86
N THR A 97 6.49 -8.35 -4.99
CA THR A 97 6.39 -8.77 -3.59
C THR A 97 5.89 -10.21 -3.46
N PHE A 98 4.78 -10.52 -4.12
CA PHE A 98 4.15 -11.83 -4.03
C PHE A 98 5.05 -12.96 -4.58
N PRO A 99 5.68 -12.85 -5.77
CA PRO A 99 6.64 -13.84 -6.24
C PRO A 99 7.83 -14.03 -5.28
N THR A 100 8.33 -12.95 -4.69
CA THR A 100 9.41 -13.01 -3.69
C THR A 100 8.98 -13.77 -2.44
N ASN A 101 7.78 -13.48 -1.92
CA ASN A 101 7.20 -14.22 -0.80
C ASN A 101 7.04 -15.71 -1.12
N ARG A 102 6.62 -16.03 -2.33
CA ARG A 102 6.48 -17.42 -2.78
C ARG A 102 7.84 -18.13 -2.87
N ALA A 103 8.86 -17.48 -3.44
CA ALA A 103 10.21 -18.04 -3.58
C ALA A 103 10.89 -18.30 -2.22
N THR A 104 10.61 -17.48 -1.22
CA THR A 104 11.13 -17.60 0.14
C THR A 104 10.20 -18.37 1.09
N ARG A 105 9.05 -18.86 0.60
CA ARG A 105 7.96 -19.42 1.44
C ARG A 105 7.62 -18.50 2.62
N ASN A 106 7.37 -17.23 2.33
CA ASN A 106 7.18 -16.19 3.33
C ASN A 106 8.35 -16.10 4.33
N TRP A 107 9.58 -16.11 3.80
CA TRP A 107 10.83 -15.95 4.55
C TRP A 107 11.11 -17.08 5.56
N THR A 108 10.54 -18.26 5.34
CA THR A 108 10.86 -19.49 6.09
C THR A 108 11.88 -20.37 5.38
N HIS A 109 12.07 -20.19 4.08
CA HIS A 109 13.05 -20.89 3.25
C HIS A 109 14.14 -19.92 2.79
N GLN A 110 15.41 -20.34 2.88
CA GLN A 110 16.60 -19.53 2.60
C GLN A 110 17.25 -19.95 1.27
N PRO A 111 16.78 -19.43 0.11
CA PRO A 111 17.39 -19.76 -1.18
C PRO A 111 18.79 -19.14 -1.32
N PRO A 112 19.67 -19.67 -2.18
CA PRO A 112 21.04 -19.16 -2.36
C PRO A 112 21.08 -17.67 -2.74
N HIS A 113 20.13 -17.21 -3.55
CA HIS A 113 20.00 -15.82 -4.03
C HIS A 113 19.12 -14.94 -3.13
N TRP A 114 19.01 -15.24 -1.84
CA TRP A 114 18.17 -14.54 -0.88
C TRP A 114 18.46 -13.03 -0.78
N ARG A 115 19.71 -12.59 -1.02
CA ARG A 115 20.06 -11.15 -0.99
C ARG A 115 19.34 -10.36 -2.10
N GLU A 116 19.27 -10.92 -3.29
CA GLU A 116 18.54 -10.34 -4.41
C GLU A 116 17.04 -10.27 -4.11
N LEU A 117 16.48 -11.35 -3.59
CA LEU A 117 15.07 -11.40 -3.17
C LEU A 117 14.78 -10.39 -2.07
N ARG A 118 15.67 -10.21 -1.09
CA ARG A 118 15.57 -9.17 -0.07
C ARG A 118 15.49 -7.78 -0.70
N THR A 119 16.44 -7.45 -1.57
CA THR A 119 16.48 -6.13 -2.22
C THR A 119 15.21 -5.87 -3.01
N ARG A 120 14.73 -6.83 -3.78
CA ARG A 120 13.48 -6.72 -4.53
C ARG A 120 12.28 -6.51 -3.60
N TRP A 121 12.22 -7.24 -2.51
CA TRP A 121 11.13 -7.18 -1.54
C TRP A 121 11.08 -5.82 -0.84
N GLU A 122 12.22 -5.35 -0.30
CA GLU A 122 12.29 -4.05 0.37
C GLU A 122 12.00 -2.90 -0.61
N ALA A 123 12.55 -2.95 -1.83
CA ALA A 123 12.28 -1.94 -2.85
C ALA A 123 10.80 -1.91 -3.25
N SER A 124 10.15 -3.08 -3.40
CA SER A 124 8.73 -3.15 -3.75
C SER A 124 7.83 -2.55 -2.66
N HIS A 125 8.15 -2.76 -1.38
CA HIS A 125 7.45 -2.15 -0.26
C HIS A 125 7.68 -0.64 -0.19
N ALA A 126 8.89 -0.17 -0.44
CA ALA A 126 9.20 1.26 -0.51
C ALA A 126 8.38 1.96 -1.62
N VAL A 127 8.34 1.38 -2.82
CA VAL A 127 7.50 1.90 -3.92
C VAL A 127 6.03 1.87 -3.54
N GLY A 128 5.54 0.79 -2.95
CA GLY A 128 4.17 0.67 -2.46
C GLY A 128 3.82 1.74 -1.43
N ALA A 129 4.72 2.04 -0.49
CA ALA A 129 4.53 3.08 0.52
C ALA A 129 4.42 4.47 -0.11
N VAL A 130 5.31 4.81 -1.04
CA VAL A 130 5.27 6.10 -1.76
C VAL A 130 3.97 6.25 -2.55
N LEU A 131 3.55 5.22 -3.27
CA LEU A 131 2.30 5.25 -4.03
C LEU A 131 1.08 5.38 -3.11
N THR A 132 1.03 4.66 -2.00
CA THR A 132 -0.07 4.74 -1.03
C THR A 132 -0.12 6.11 -0.35
N LEU A 133 1.03 6.69 0.01
CA LEU A 133 1.11 8.06 0.53
C LEU A 133 0.61 9.07 -0.50
N SER A 134 1.03 8.95 -1.76
CA SER A 134 0.57 9.81 -2.85
C SER A 134 -0.95 9.72 -3.03
N ALA A 135 -1.51 8.50 -2.97
CA ALA A 135 -2.95 8.30 -3.01
C ALA A 135 -3.67 9.03 -1.87
N LEU A 136 -3.15 8.92 -0.64
CA LEU A 136 -3.73 9.63 0.51
C LEU A 136 -3.68 11.15 0.32
N VAL A 137 -2.57 11.70 -0.18
CA VAL A 137 -2.46 13.14 -0.48
C VAL A 137 -3.51 13.57 -1.51
N PHE A 138 -3.68 12.82 -2.60
CA PHE A 138 -4.71 13.13 -3.61
C PHE A 138 -6.12 13.06 -3.03
N LEU A 139 -6.43 12.10 -2.17
CA LEU A 139 -7.72 11.98 -1.49
C LEU A 139 -7.98 13.15 -0.54
N LEU A 140 -6.97 13.56 0.23
CA LEU A 140 -7.09 14.73 1.12
C LEU A 140 -7.31 16.04 0.33
N LEU A 141 -6.67 16.18 -0.84
CA LEU A 141 -6.91 17.33 -1.73
C LEU A 141 -8.29 17.30 -2.41
N ALA A 142 -8.84 16.09 -2.62
CA ALA A 142 -10.18 15.93 -3.19
C ALA A 142 -11.30 16.19 -2.16
N ALA A 143 -11.04 16.02 -0.87
CA ALA A 143 -12.04 16.09 0.19
C ALA A 143 -12.69 17.48 0.36
N PRO A 144 -11.96 18.63 0.45
CA PRO A 144 -12.57 19.93 0.68
C PRO A 144 -13.62 20.33 -0.38
N PRO A 145 -13.37 20.19 -1.70
CA PRO A 145 -14.37 20.48 -2.72
C PRO A 145 -15.63 19.61 -2.62
N VAL A 146 -15.52 18.43 -2.02
CA VAL A 146 -16.63 17.48 -1.85
C VAL A 146 -17.44 17.82 -0.60
N LEU A 147 -16.77 18.14 0.51
CA LEU A 147 -17.41 18.40 1.81
C LEU A 147 -18.02 19.79 1.91
N ALA A 148 -17.61 20.73 1.06
CA ALA A 148 -18.12 22.10 1.02
C ALA A 148 -19.46 22.27 0.24
N ARG A 149 -19.98 21.18 -0.34
CA ARG A 149 -21.26 21.16 -1.09
C ARG A 149 -22.39 20.61 -0.26
#